data_6b11df466d250bbe0ffa1d4dc3d16b19
#
_entry.id   6b11df466d250bbe0ffa1d4dc3d16b19
#
_cell.length_a   1.000
_cell.length_b   1.000
_cell.length_c   1.000
_cell.angle_alpha   90.00
_cell.angle_beta   90.00
_cell.angle_gamma   90.00
#
_symmetry.space_group_name_H-M   'P 1'
#
loop_
_entity.id
_entity.type
_entity.pdbx_description
1 polymer ?
#
loop_
_entity_poly.entity_id
_entity_poly.type
_entity_poly.pdbx_seq_one_letter_code
_entity_poly.pdbx_strand_id
1 'polypeptide(L)'
;MIPESFIQELLNRVDVIDVIDKSVPLKKAGSNYVACCPFHQEKSPSFTVSPSKQFYHCFGCGAHGSALSFLIEYQGMSFVDAVEDLAK
;
A
#
# COMPACT_ATOMS: atom_id res chain seq x y z
N MET A 1 18.41 8.14 12.21
CA MET A 1 17.30 8.77 11.50
C MET A 1 17.41 8.51 10.00
N ILE A 2 16.33 8.06 9.39
CA ILE A 2 16.35 7.74 7.95
C ILE A 2 15.96 8.99 7.16
N PRO A 3 16.83 9.45 6.24
CA PRO A 3 16.54 10.66 5.46
C PRO A 3 15.30 10.47 4.58
N GLU A 4 14.51 11.52 4.43
CA GLU A 4 13.33 11.48 3.59
C GLU A 4 13.69 11.20 2.12
N SER A 5 14.82 11.71 1.66
CA SER A 5 15.28 11.45 0.29
C SER A 5 15.49 9.96 0.03
N PHE A 6 15.99 9.23 1.02
CA PHE A 6 16.17 7.79 0.91
C PHE A 6 14.80 7.10 0.79
N ILE A 7 13.83 7.53 1.59
CA ILE A 7 12.48 6.98 1.58
C ILE A 7 11.81 7.23 0.24
N GLN A 8 11.94 8.43 -0.31
CA GLN A 8 11.37 8.75 -1.62
C GLN A 8 12.00 7.91 -2.72
N GLU A 9 13.31 7.73 -2.68
CA GLU A 9 14.00 6.89 -3.65
C GLU A 9 13.56 5.44 -3.54
N LEU A 10 13.40 4.96 -2.32
CA LEU A 10 12.93 3.59 -2.07
C LEU A 10 11.51 3.39 -2.62
N LEU A 11 10.61 4.33 -2.37
CA LEU A 11 9.25 4.25 -2.87
C LEU A 11 9.18 4.31 -4.39
N ASN A 12 10.15 4.98 -5.02
CA ASN A 12 10.22 5.02 -6.48
C ASN A 12 10.68 3.69 -7.09
N ARG A 13 11.32 2.83 -6.29
CA ARG A 13 11.82 1.54 -6.76
C ARG A 13 10.84 0.40 -6.55
N VAL A 14 9.95 0.52 -5.57
CA VAL A 14 8.98 -0.53 -5.27
C VAL A 14 7.67 -0.24 -5.97
N ASP A 15 6.90 -1.29 -6.22
CA ASP A 15 5.58 -1.17 -6.81
C ASP A 15 4.56 -1.45 -5.72
N VAL A 16 3.71 -0.47 -5.42
CA VAL A 16 2.69 -0.62 -4.38
C VAL A 16 1.77 -1.81 -4.66
N ILE A 17 1.51 -2.12 -5.93
CA ILE A 17 0.67 -3.26 -6.30
C ILE A 17 1.30 -4.55 -5.80
N ASP A 18 2.61 -4.74 -6.05
CA ASP A 18 3.31 -5.93 -5.60
C ASP A 18 3.33 -6.07 -4.08
N VAL A 19 3.53 -4.95 -3.40
CA VAL A 19 3.59 -4.95 -1.93
C VAL A 19 2.25 -5.37 -1.34
N ILE A 20 1.16 -4.78 -1.82
CA ILE A 20 -0.17 -5.05 -1.27
C ILE A 20 -0.69 -6.42 -1.71
N ASP A 21 -0.45 -6.81 -2.95
CA ASP A 21 -0.96 -8.07 -3.49
C ASP A 21 -0.47 -9.29 -2.73
N LYS A 22 0.68 -9.21 -2.09
CA LYS A 22 1.20 -10.32 -1.28
C LYS A 22 0.31 -10.64 -0.08
N SER A 23 -0.38 -9.64 0.45
CA SER A 23 -1.24 -9.79 1.62
C SER A 23 -2.71 -9.73 1.27
N VAL A 24 -3.07 -8.91 0.30
CA VAL A 24 -4.46 -8.68 -0.11
C VAL A 24 -4.54 -8.86 -1.61
N PRO A 25 -5.10 -9.99 -2.09
CA PRO A 25 -5.21 -10.21 -3.54
C PRO A 25 -5.95 -9.08 -4.22
N LEU A 26 -5.29 -8.47 -5.21
CA LEU A 26 -5.84 -7.35 -5.94
C LEU A 26 -6.38 -7.80 -7.29
N LYS A 27 -7.47 -7.17 -7.72
CA LYS A 27 -8.09 -7.46 -9.01
C LYS A 27 -8.04 -6.22 -9.87
N LYS A 28 -7.56 -6.37 -11.10
CA LYS A 28 -7.46 -5.23 -12.01
C LYS A 28 -8.83 -4.72 -12.42
N ALA A 29 -8.99 -3.39 -12.35
CA ALA A 29 -10.23 -2.72 -12.74
C ALA A 29 -9.86 -1.44 -13.48
N GLY A 30 -9.84 -1.49 -14.80
CA GLY A 30 -9.39 -0.37 -15.62
C GLY A 30 -7.90 -0.09 -15.40
N SER A 31 -7.56 1.13 -15.05
CA SER A 31 -6.18 1.52 -14.80
C SER A 31 -5.75 1.31 -13.34
N ASN A 32 -6.68 0.91 -12.48
CA ASN A 32 -6.41 0.70 -11.07
C ASN A 32 -6.62 -0.76 -10.68
N TYR A 33 -6.31 -1.07 -9.41
CA TYR A 33 -6.58 -2.38 -8.82
C TYR A 33 -7.52 -2.21 -7.66
N VAL A 34 -8.39 -3.18 -7.44
CA VAL A 34 -9.41 -3.11 -6.38
C VAL A 34 -9.44 -4.38 -5.56
N ALA A 35 -9.94 -4.26 -4.33
CA ALA A 35 -10.15 -5.39 -3.43
C ALA A 35 -11.10 -4.95 -2.33
N CYS A 36 -11.56 -5.92 -1.53
CA CYS A 36 -12.27 -5.61 -0.30
C CYS A 36 -11.26 -5.04 0.68
N CYS A 37 -11.63 -3.97 1.38
CA CYS A 37 -10.69 -3.26 2.23
C CYS A 37 -10.18 -4.15 3.36
N PRO A 38 -8.85 -4.27 3.54
CA PRO A 38 -8.29 -5.08 4.63
C PRO A 38 -8.33 -4.38 5.98
N PHE A 39 -8.62 -3.07 6.01
CA PHE A 39 -8.64 -2.29 7.24
C PHE A 39 -10.00 -2.31 7.93
N HIS A 40 -11.03 -2.76 7.24
CA HIS A 40 -12.35 -2.94 7.83
C HIS A 40 -13.08 -4.03 7.05
N GLN A 41 -14.11 -4.60 7.67
CA GLN A 41 -14.89 -5.65 7.02
C GLN A 41 -15.90 -5.04 6.07
N GLU A 42 -15.80 -5.43 4.80
CA GLU A 42 -16.68 -4.91 3.78
C GLU A 42 -16.80 -5.94 2.65
N LYS A 43 -18.00 -6.04 2.06
CA LYS A 43 -18.24 -6.98 0.97
C LYS A 43 -18.02 -6.36 -0.40
N SER A 44 -18.01 -5.04 -0.47
CA SER A 44 -17.80 -4.31 -1.72
C SER A 44 -16.32 -4.00 -1.96
N PRO A 45 -15.85 -4.04 -3.21
CA PRO A 45 -14.46 -3.73 -3.51
C PRO A 45 -14.22 -2.21 -3.53
N SER A 46 -14.21 -1.60 -2.35
CA SER A 46 -14.00 -0.16 -2.20
C SER A 46 -12.54 0.22 -2.00
N PHE A 47 -11.66 -0.75 -1.78
CA PHE A 47 -10.24 -0.51 -1.62
C PHE A 47 -9.58 -0.44 -3.00
N THR A 48 -9.06 0.73 -3.36
CA THR A 48 -8.50 0.99 -4.68
C THR A 48 -7.01 1.31 -4.58
N VAL A 49 -6.21 0.70 -5.45
CA VAL A 49 -4.76 0.95 -5.50
C VAL A 49 -4.42 1.50 -6.87
N SER A 50 -3.76 2.64 -6.91
CA SER A 50 -3.37 3.31 -8.15
C SER A 50 -1.90 3.05 -8.48
N PRO A 51 -1.60 2.30 -9.56
CA PRO A 51 -0.20 2.08 -9.95
C PRO A 51 0.48 3.35 -10.44
N SER A 52 -0.25 4.26 -11.05
CA SER A 52 0.36 5.51 -11.55
C SER A 52 0.74 6.44 -10.41
N LYS A 53 -0.05 6.48 -9.35
CA LYS A 53 0.21 7.34 -8.19
C LYS A 53 0.95 6.62 -7.08
N GLN A 54 1.04 5.30 -7.15
CA GLN A 54 1.71 4.45 -6.16
C GLN A 54 1.15 4.66 -4.77
N PHE A 55 -0.18 4.68 -4.66
CA PHE A 55 -0.83 4.75 -3.35
C PHE A 55 -2.18 4.03 -3.39
N TYR A 56 -2.70 3.74 -2.20
CA TYR A 56 -4.00 3.12 -2.05
C TYR A 56 -4.98 4.08 -1.39
N HIS A 57 -6.26 3.85 -1.62
CA HIS A 57 -7.33 4.60 -0.98
C HIS A 57 -8.56 3.73 -0.87
N CYS A 58 -9.15 3.67 0.32
CA CYS A 58 -10.40 2.97 0.53
C CYS A 58 -11.55 3.98 0.58
N PHE A 59 -12.46 3.88 -0.36
CA PHE A 59 -13.61 4.78 -0.43
C PHE A 59 -14.65 4.47 0.64
N GLY A 60 -14.52 3.35 1.33
CA GLY A 60 -15.43 2.98 2.42
C GLY A 60 -15.04 3.57 3.76
N CYS A 61 -13.76 3.49 4.13
CA CYS A 61 -13.31 3.96 5.44
C CYS A 61 -12.30 5.12 5.39
N GLY A 62 -11.86 5.52 4.21
CA GLY A 62 -10.93 6.63 4.07
C GLY A 62 -9.47 6.29 4.31
N ALA A 63 -9.14 5.03 4.55
CA ALA A 63 -7.74 4.62 4.71
C ALA A 63 -6.98 4.89 3.41
N HIS A 64 -5.80 5.46 3.51
CA HIS A 64 -4.98 5.79 2.34
C HIS A 64 -3.51 5.83 2.69
N GLY A 65 -2.66 5.72 1.67
CA GLY A 65 -1.22 5.81 1.88
C GLY A 65 -0.41 5.13 0.78
N SER A 66 0.89 5.08 0.99
CA SER A 66 1.85 4.44 0.08
C SER A 66 2.14 3.00 0.51
N ALA A 67 3.07 2.35 -0.20
CA ALA A 67 3.52 1.01 0.17
C ALA A 67 4.05 0.99 1.60
N LEU A 68 4.79 2.03 1.99
CA LEU A 68 5.32 2.13 3.35
C LEU A 68 4.20 2.21 4.38
N SER A 69 3.19 3.06 4.12
CA SER A 69 2.04 3.20 4.99
C SER A 69 1.29 1.88 5.14
N PHE A 70 1.16 1.12 4.06
CA PHE A 70 0.48 -0.16 4.10
C PHE A 70 1.17 -1.15 5.04
N LEU A 71 2.50 -1.21 4.98
CA LEU A 71 3.25 -2.11 5.86
C LEU A 71 3.10 -1.72 7.33
N ILE A 72 3.09 -0.43 7.62
CA ILE A 72 2.94 0.06 8.97
C ILE A 72 1.51 -0.17 9.48
N GLU A 73 0.52 0.23 8.71
CA GLU A 73 -0.88 0.20 9.14
C GLU A 73 -1.49 -1.19 9.10
N TYR A 74 -1.22 -1.96 8.07
CA TYR A 74 -1.82 -3.29 7.91
C TYR A 74 -0.98 -4.39 8.55
N GLN A 75 0.33 -4.38 8.30
CA GLN A 75 1.22 -5.41 8.79
C GLN A 75 1.69 -5.17 10.23
N GLY A 76 1.44 -3.96 10.76
CA GLY A 76 1.84 -3.63 12.11
C GLY A 76 3.34 -3.42 12.28
N MET A 77 4.06 -3.17 11.21
CA MET A 77 5.50 -2.95 11.29
C MET A 77 5.83 -1.59 11.87
N SER A 78 6.99 -1.48 12.53
CA SER A 78 7.53 -0.19 12.90
C SER A 78 7.99 0.52 11.63
N PHE A 79 8.20 1.83 11.71
CA PHE A 79 8.70 2.58 10.56
C PHE A 79 10.01 2.00 10.03
N VAL A 80 10.95 1.73 10.93
CA VAL A 80 12.26 1.18 10.53
C VAL A 80 12.11 -0.20 9.88
N ASP A 81 11.31 -1.08 10.47
CA ASP A 81 11.09 -2.41 9.92
C ASP A 81 10.44 -2.35 8.53
N ALA A 82 9.49 -1.45 8.34
CA ALA A 82 8.83 -1.28 7.06
C ALA A 82 9.82 -0.80 5.99
N VAL A 83 10.67 0.15 6.33
CA VAL A 83 11.70 0.65 5.42
C VAL A 83 12.66 -0.48 5.04
N GLU A 84 13.11 -1.27 6.01
CA GLU A 84 14.00 -2.39 5.75
C GLU A 84 13.35 -3.45 4.88
N ASP A 85 12.07 -3.71 5.08
CA ASP A 85 11.34 -4.68 4.27
C ASP A 85 11.28 -4.26 2.82
N LEU A 86 11.01 -2.99 2.56
CA LEU A 86 10.95 -2.46 1.20
C LEU A 86 12.32 -2.43 0.53
N ALA A 87 13.39 -2.32 1.32
CA ALA A 87 14.75 -2.22 0.80
C ALA A 87 15.35 -3.59 0.41
N LYS A 88 14.67 -4.66 0.72
CA LYS A 88 15.18 -6.02 0.41
C LYS A 88 15.21 -6.32 -1.08
#